data_5f7a4da8d081c539900d63dbd3fef782
#
_entry.id   5f7a4da8d081c539900d63dbd3fef782
#
_cell.length_a   1.000
_cell.length_b   1.000
_cell.length_c   1.000
_cell.angle_alpha   90.00
_cell.angle_beta   90.00
_cell.angle_gamma   90.00
#
_symmetry.space_group_name_H-M   'P 1'
#
loop_
_entity.id
_entity.type
_entity.pdbx_description
1 polymer ?
#
loop_
_entity_poly.entity_id
_entity_poly.type
_entity_poly.pdbx_seq_one_letter_code
_entity_poly.pdbx_strand_id
1 'polypeptide(L)'
;IVEIIERTRPCAFLLENVDHLVTHDKGATFRFIIEELTLRLKYKVIGVSLNNDGKPVYTGRDFIRNSRNFGVPQNRPRTYIIGFDSERFPAEHMEVLPTEIPKERAERIYTDLNDLLEQNVEAKYYMASGYLETLKRHRERQEGRGYGFGYRVVNEEGIASPVANTLLATGGSGKER
;
A
#
# COMPACT_ATOMS: atom_id res chain seq x y z
N ILE A 1 18.37 2.41 1.21
CA ILE A 1 17.80 3.28 0.17
C ILE A 1 18.35 4.71 0.24
N VAL A 2 18.53 5.27 1.43
CA VAL A 2 19.07 6.63 1.62
C VAL A 2 20.45 6.78 0.96
N GLU A 3 21.36 5.82 1.15
CA GLU A 3 22.68 5.82 0.49
C GLU A 3 22.59 5.80 -1.04
N ILE A 4 21.60 5.09 -1.60
CA ILE A 4 21.40 5.07 -3.05
C ILE A 4 21.00 6.45 -3.54
N ILE A 5 20.05 7.10 -2.88
CA ILE A 5 19.60 8.45 -3.22
C ILE A 5 20.75 9.45 -3.09
N GLU A 6 21.55 9.34 -2.05
CA GLU A 6 22.74 10.20 -1.84
C GLU A 6 23.74 10.06 -2.97
N ARG A 7 24.06 8.80 -3.38
CA ARG A 7 25.03 8.52 -4.44
C ARG A 7 24.55 8.90 -5.83
N THR A 8 23.29 8.64 -6.13
CA THR A 8 22.73 8.85 -7.47
C THR A 8 22.13 10.24 -7.66
N ARG A 9 21.76 10.89 -6.58
CA ARG A 9 21.17 12.22 -6.54
C ARG A 9 20.08 12.40 -7.61
N PRO A 10 19.02 11.56 -7.62
CA PRO A 10 17.96 11.67 -8.61
C PRO A 10 17.19 13.00 -8.44
N CYS A 11 16.75 13.61 -9.54
CA CYS A 11 15.94 14.83 -9.47
C CYS A 11 14.64 14.64 -8.69
N ALA A 12 14.05 13.45 -8.83
CA ALA A 12 12.88 13.03 -8.08
C ALA A 12 12.94 11.54 -7.80
N PHE A 13 12.23 11.08 -6.77
CA PHE A 13 12.07 9.67 -6.46
C PHE A 13 10.64 9.35 -6.00
N LEU A 14 10.24 8.11 -6.22
CA LEU A 14 9.06 7.48 -5.63
C LEU A 14 9.53 6.20 -4.93
N LEU A 15 9.33 6.12 -3.62
CA LEU A 15 9.58 4.93 -2.83
C LEU A 15 8.26 4.30 -2.42
N GLU A 16 8.17 2.97 -2.47
CA GLU A 16 7.02 2.20 -2.01
C GLU A 16 7.47 1.20 -0.95
N ASN A 17 6.67 1.03 0.09
CA ASN A 17 6.87 0.00 1.10
C ASN A 17 5.53 -0.43 1.70
N VAL A 18 5.55 -1.46 2.55
CA VAL A 18 4.37 -1.86 3.32
C VAL A 18 3.88 -0.72 4.23
N ASP A 19 2.58 -0.66 4.47
CA ASP A 19 1.95 0.36 5.32
C ASP A 19 2.51 0.38 6.75
N HIS A 20 2.97 -0.78 7.23
CA HIS A 20 3.56 -0.90 8.56
C HIS A 20 4.90 -0.15 8.75
N LEU A 21 5.53 0.31 7.68
CA LEU A 21 6.76 1.11 7.76
C LEU A 21 6.57 2.36 8.65
N VAL A 22 5.41 3.00 8.58
CA VAL A 22 5.15 4.25 9.35
C VAL A 22 5.03 4.01 10.86
N THR A 23 4.77 2.76 11.27
CA THR A 23 4.65 2.36 12.69
C THR A 23 5.82 1.49 13.17
N HIS A 24 6.70 1.07 12.25
CA HIS A 24 7.85 0.23 12.57
C HIS A 24 8.73 0.88 13.62
N ASP A 25 9.12 0.10 14.63
CA ASP A 25 9.89 0.58 15.79
C ASP A 25 9.28 1.86 16.41
N LYS A 26 7.97 1.80 16.70
CA LYS A 26 7.20 2.94 17.24
C LYS A 26 7.34 4.23 16.39
N GLY A 27 7.54 4.07 15.08
CA GLY A 27 7.71 5.16 14.12
C GLY A 27 9.13 5.68 13.98
N ALA A 28 10.11 5.14 14.72
CA ALA A 28 11.50 5.61 14.68
C ALA A 28 12.14 5.41 13.30
N THR A 29 11.88 4.27 12.66
CA THR A 29 12.40 3.97 11.32
C THR A 29 11.90 4.98 10.28
N PHE A 30 10.60 5.26 10.28
CA PHE A 30 10.01 6.21 9.32
C PHE A 30 10.52 7.62 9.56
N ARG A 31 10.61 8.04 10.83
CA ARG A 31 11.18 9.34 11.22
C ARG A 31 12.61 9.51 10.73
N PHE A 32 13.46 8.53 10.97
CA PHE A 32 14.83 8.53 10.48
C PHE A 32 14.90 8.75 8.96
N ILE A 33 14.09 8.00 8.19
CA ILE A 33 14.05 8.14 6.73
C ILE A 33 13.64 9.57 6.33
N ILE A 34 12.60 10.11 6.93
CA ILE A 34 12.12 11.46 6.61
C ILE A 34 13.18 12.53 6.97
N GLU A 35 13.80 12.44 8.14
CA GLU A 35 14.86 13.37 8.56
C GLU A 35 16.07 13.31 7.62
N GLU A 36 16.53 12.12 7.25
CA GLU A 36 17.63 11.95 6.31
C GLU A 36 17.31 12.57 4.93
N LEU A 37 16.12 12.29 4.39
CA LEU A 37 15.72 12.82 3.10
C LEU A 37 15.52 14.32 3.11
N THR A 38 14.91 14.88 4.16
CA THR A 38 14.57 16.32 4.21
C THR A 38 15.70 17.19 4.73
N LEU A 39 16.35 16.79 5.83
CA LEU A 39 17.33 17.64 6.51
C LEU A 39 18.74 17.45 5.96
N ARG A 40 19.15 16.19 5.75
CA ARG A 40 20.51 15.90 5.29
C ARG A 40 20.61 15.99 3.76
N LEU A 41 19.71 15.31 3.03
CA LEU A 41 19.77 15.27 1.57
C LEU A 41 19.03 16.41 0.88
N LYS A 42 18.32 17.27 1.62
CA LYS A 42 17.64 18.47 1.10
C LYS A 42 16.58 18.17 0.02
N TYR A 43 15.88 17.04 0.12
CA TYR A 43 14.72 16.78 -0.72
C TYR A 43 13.46 17.42 -0.12
N LYS A 44 12.65 18.04 -0.96
CA LYS A 44 11.27 18.35 -0.62
C LYS A 44 10.46 17.07 -0.71
N VAL A 45 10.08 16.53 0.45
CA VAL A 45 9.23 15.34 0.53
C VAL A 45 7.77 15.77 0.63
N ILE A 46 6.93 15.26 -0.29
CA ILE A 46 5.50 15.56 -0.31
C ILE A 46 4.85 15.03 0.98
N GLY A 47 4.06 15.88 1.64
CA GLY A 47 3.45 15.57 2.94
C GLY A 47 4.29 15.93 4.15
N VAL A 48 5.49 16.54 3.94
CA VAL A 48 6.35 17.05 4.99
C VAL A 48 6.46 18.56 4.89
N SER A 49 6.26 19.25 5.99
CA SER A 49 6.60 20.67 6.18
C SER A 49 7.71 20.80 7.22
N LEU A 50 8.35 21.96 7.28
CA LEU A 50 9.29 22.29 8.36
C LEU A 50 8.64 23.31 9.30
N ASN A 51 8.80 23.11 10.61
CA ASN A 51 8.38 24.10 11.60
C ASN A 51 9.41 25.25 11.71
N ASN A 52 9.16 26.19 12.60
CA ASN A 52 10.03 27.35 12.82
C ASN A 52 11.45 26.96 13.29
N ASP A 53 11.61 25.78 13.90
CA ASP A 53 12.90 25.24 14.32
C ASP A 53 13.59 24.43 13.23
N GLY A 54 13.02 24.37 12.02
CA GLY A 54 13.53 23.58 10.91
C GLY A 54 13.32 22.07 11.04
N LYS A 55 12.44 21.61 11.94
CA LYS A 55 12.15 20.19 12.13
C LYS A 55 11.00 19.72 11.25
N PRO A 56 11.07 18.50 10.68
CA PRO A 56 9.99 17.92 9.88
C PRO A 56 8.70 17.75 10.69
N VAL A 57 7.59 18.20 10.11
CA VAL A 57 6.23 18.02 10.63
C VAL A 57 5.42 17.25 9.59
N TYR A 58 4.84 16.13 9.98
CA TYR A 58 4.05 15.26 9.13
C TYR A 58 3.19 14.30 9.95
N THR A 59 2.20 13.69 9.31
CA THR A 59 1.43 12.58 9.88
C THR A 59 1.74 11.31 9.10
N GLY A 60 2.26 10.27 9.75
CA GLY A 60 2.66 9.03 9.07
C GLY A 60 1.55 8.39 8.24
N ARG A 61 0.29 8.45 8.68
CA ARG A 61 -0.87 7.95 7.95
C ARG A 61 -1.11 8.66 6.62
N ASP A 62 -0.68 9.91 6.48
CA ASP A 62 -0.81 10.67 5.23
C ASP A 62 0.13 10.20 4.13
N PHE A 63 1.00 9.24 4.42
CA PHE A 63 1.85 8.55 3.45
C PHE A 63 1.27 7.21 2.99
N ILE A 64 0.18 6.74 3.62
CA ILE A 64 -0.43 5.45 3.26
C ILE A 64 -1.52 5.66 2.22
N ARG A 65 -1.46 4.87 1.14
CA ARG A 65 -2.49 4.79 0.09
C ARG A 65 -2.93 3.36 -0.09
N ASN A 66 -4.22 3.20 -0.35
CA ASN A 66 -4.80 1.89 -0.59
C ASN A 66 -5.26 1.80 -2.05
N SER A 67 -4.82 0.79 -2.78
CA SER A 67 -5.13 0.61 -4.20
C SER A 67 -6.62 0.66 -4.52
N ARG A 68 -7.49 0.22 -3.61
CA ARG A 68 -8.95 0.29 -3.78
C ARG A 68 -9.48 1.71 -3.97
N ASN A 69 -8.78 2.72 -3.45
CA ASN A 69 -9.17 4.12 -3.59
C ASN A 69 -8.74 4.71 -4.95
N PHE A 70 -7.97 3.95 -5.73
CA PHE A 70 -7.43 4.35 -7.02
C PHE A 70 -7.94 3.49 -8.18
N GLY A 71 -9.08 2.82 -7.99
CA GLY A 71 -9.74 2.07 -9.05
C GLY A 71 -9.22 0.64 -9.24
N VAL A 72 -8.57 0.08 -8.22
CA VAL A 72 -8.18 -1.34 -8.19
C VAL A 72 -8.97 -2.02 -7.07
N PRO A 73 -9.83 -3.01 -7.33
CA PRO A 73 -10.63 -3.68 -6.31
C PRO A 73 -9.80 -4.66 -5.48
N GLN A 74 -8.71 -4.15 -4.92
CA GLN A 74 -7.82 -4.86 -4.02
C GLN A 74 -7.52 -4.01 -2.78
N ASN A 75 -7.67 -4.59 -1.60
CA ASN A 75 -7.27 -3.96 -0.35
C ASN A 75 -5.76 -4.15 -0.14
N ARG A 76 -4.99 -3.18 -0.64
CA ARG A 76 -3.51 -3.20 -0.58
C ARG A 76 -2.99 -1.84 -0.09
N PRO A 77 -2.97 -1.61 1.22
CA PRO A 77 -2.37 -0.40 1.77
C PRO A 77 -0.84 -0.43 1.61
N ARG A 78 -0.27 0.71 1.19
CA ARG A 78 1.18 0.89 1.02
C ARG A 78 1.59 2.29 1.43
N THR A 79 2.80 2.39 1.96
CA THR A 79 3.46 3.67 2.23
C THR A 79 4.15 4.14 0.97
N TYR A 80 3.91 5.40 0.60
CA TYR A 80 4.59 6.06 -0.53
C TYR A 80 5.35 7.28 0.00
N ILE A 81 6.61 7.42 -0.43
CA ILE A 81 7.43 8.60 -0.15
C ILE A 81 7.85 9.18 -1.49
N ILE A 82 7.46 10.41 -1.75
CA ILE A 82 7.75 11.13 -3.00
C ILE A 82 8.63 12.32 -2.63
N GLY A 83 9.77 12.44 -3.27
CA GLY A 83 10.71 13.53 -3.00
C GLY A 83 11.25 14.15 -4.29
N PHE A 84 11.52 15.45 -4.21
CA PHE A 84 12.11 16.26 -5.27
C PHE A 84 13.36 16.95 -4.73
N ASP A 85 14.45 16.91 -5.50
CA ASP A 85 15.72 17.53 -5.13
C ASP A 85 15.61 19.06 -5.14
N SER A 86 15.57 19.68 -3.96
CA SER A 86 15.41 21.14 -3.85
C SER A 86 16.65 21.93 -4.28
N GLU A 87 17.79 21.27 -4.50
CA GLU A 87 19.00 21.92 -5.00
C GLU A 87 19.05 21.95 -6.55
N ARG A 88 18.25 21.09 -7.20
CA ARG A 88 18.21 20.99 -8.68
C ARG A 88 17.07 21.76 -9.32
N PHE A 89 16.03 22.04 -8.59
CA PHE A 89 14.88 22.77 -9.12
C PHE A 89 14.82 24.20 -8.56
N PRO A 90 14.47 25.20 -9.37
CA PRO A 90 14.17 26.55 -8.92
C PRO A 90 13.08 26.56 -7.83
N ALA A 91 13.16 27.52 -6.90
CA ALA A 91 12.21 27.63 -5.80
C ALA A 91 10.75 27.72 -6.27
N GLU A 92 10.51 28.44 -7.37
CA GLU A 92 9.20 28.58 -8.02
C GLU A 92 8.58 27.24 -8.44
N HIS A 93 9.41 26.29 -8.91
CA HIS A 93 8.93 24.94 -9.26
C HIS A 93 8.62 24.11 -8.00
N MET A 94 9.33 24.38 -6.91
CA MET A 94 9.06 23.71 -5.63
C MET A 94 7.76 24.21 -4.99
N GLU A 95 7.37 25.47 -5.19
CA GLU A 95 6.15 26.05 -4.63
C GLU A 95 4.87 25.48 -5.26
N VAL A 96 4.92 25.13 -6.55
CA VAL A 96 3.74 24.56 -7.27
C VAL A 96 3.56 23.05 -7.05
N LEU A 97 4.51 22.37 -6.36
CA LEU A 97 4.36 20.97 -6.03
C LEU A 97 3.22 20.76 -5.02
N PRO A 98 2.46 19.65 -5.16
CA PRO A 98 1.41 19.34 -4.21
C PRO A 98 1.97 19.23 -2.79
N THR A 99 1.22 19.70 -1.81
CA THR A 99 1.61 19.63 -0.38
C THR A 99 1.29 18.28 0.24
N GLU A 100 0.42 17.49 -0.39
CA GLU A 100 0.04 16.16 0.07
C GLU A 100 -0.05 15.16 -1.10
N ILE A 101 0.10 13.88 -0.79
CA ILE A 101 -0.13 12.80 -1.74
C ILE A 101 -1.65 12.65 -1.93
N PRO A 102 -2.20 12.53 -3.16
CA PRO A 102 -3.63 12.31 -3.38
C PRO A 102 -4.16 11.11 -2.59
N LYS A 103 -5.34 11.24 -1.96
CA LYS A 103 -5.94 10.19 -1.12
C LYS A 103 -6.78 9.19 -1.90
N GLU A 104 -7.29 9.63 -3.05
CA GLU A 104 -8.10 8.81 -3.95
C GLU A 104 -8.04 9.38 -5.36
N ARG A 105 -8.50 8.59 -6.32
CA ARG A 105 -8.72 9.04 -7.70
C ARG A 105 -10.20 9.39 -7.90
N ALA A 106 -10.49 10.51 -8.55
CA ALA A 106 -11.85 10.94 -8.83
C ALA A 106 -12.60 9.94 -9.75
N GLU A 107 -11.91 9.45 -10.78
CA GLU A 107 -12.43 8.42 -11.67
C GLU A 107 -11.86 7.06 -11.29
N ARG A 108 -12.72 6.11 -10.94
CA ARG A 108 -12.37 4.74 -10.66
C ARG A 108 -12.64 3.89 -11.88
N ILE A 109 -11.62 3.19 -12.37
CA ILE A 109 -11.74 2.30 -13.53
C ILE A 109 -12.49 1.03 -13.14
N TYR A 110 -12.12 0.46 -11.99
CA TYR A 110 -12.77 -0.72 -11.42
C TYR A 110 -13.11 -0.46 -9.95
N THR A 111 -14.32 -0.73 -9.56
CA THR A 111 -14.77 -0.60 -8.15
C THR A 111 -15.17 -1.94 -7.55
N ASP A 112 -15.32 -2.95 -8.41
CA ASP A 112 -15.82 -4.27 -8.08
C ASP A 112 -14.85 -5.33 -8.61
N LEU A 113 -14.57 -6.35 -7.81
CA LEU A 113 -13.72 -7.48 -8.21
C LEU A 113 -14.36 -8.28 -9.38
N ASN A 114 -15.67 -8.34 -9.43
CA ASN A 114 -16.38 -9.07 -10.48
C ASN A 114 -16.12 -8.48 -11.88
N ASP A 115 -15.81 -7.17 -11.98
CA ASP A 115 -15.44 -6.53 -13.25
C ASP A 115 -14.13 -7.07 -13.85
N LEU A 116 -13.30 -7.71 -13.02
CA LEU A 116 -11.98 -8.24 -13.39
C LEU A 116 -11.97 -9.77 -13.56
N LEU A 117 -13.08 -10.45 -13.27
CA LEU A 117 -13.11 -11.91 -13.38
C LEU A 117 -13.14 -12.35 -14.84
N GLU A 118 -12.22 -13.24 -15.19
CA GLU A 118 -12.18 -13.85 -16.51
C GLU A 118 -13.38 -14.77 -16.74
N GLN A 119 -13.90 -14.74 -17.96
CA GLN A 119 -14.90 -15.70 -18.43
C GLN A 119 -14.19 -16.95 -19.01
N ASN A 120 -14.77 -18.13 -18.85
CA ASN A 120 -14.25 -19.37 -19.43
C ASN A 120 -12.84 -19.77 -18.95
N VAL A 121 -12.63 -19.72 -17.64
CA VAL A 121 -11.36 -20.11 -17.00
C VAL A 121 -11.13 -21.62 -17.13
N GLU A 122 -9.91 -22.03 -17.50
CA GLU A 122 -9.53 -23.45 -17.60
C GLU A 122 -9.67 -24.18 -16.25
N ALA A 123 -10.09 -25.45 -16.29
CA ALA A 123 -10.33 -26.26 -15.09
C ALA A 123 -9.11 -26.35 -14.13
N LYS A 124 -7.90 -26.24 -14.65
CA LYS A 124 -6.66 -26.27 -13.84
C LYS A 124 -6.55 -25.13 -12.82
N TYR A 125 -7.27 -24.01 -13.03
CA TYR A 125 -7.28 -22.87 -12.12
C TYR A 125 -8.37 -22.96 -11.05
N TYR A 126 -9.28 -23.92 -11.17
CA TYR A 126 -10.28 -24.15 -10.13
C TYR A 126 -9.71 -25.02 -9.02
N MET A 127 -10.10 -24.69 -7.80
CA MET A 127 -9.72 -25.47 -6.63
C MET A 127 -10.38 -26.86 -6.69
N ALA A 128 -9.59 -27.92 -6.45
CA ALA A 128 -10.12 -29.25 -6.35
C ALA A 128 -11.14 -29.36 -5.19
N SER A 129 -12.25 -30.07 -5.41
CA SER A 129 -13.35 -30.19 -4.44
C SER A 129 -12.88 -30.72 -3.06
N GLY A 130 -11.99 -31.71 -3.03
CA GLY A 130 -11.44 -32.23 -1.78
C GLY A 130 -10.59 -31.22 -1.01
N TYR A 131 -9.93 -30.28 -1.69
CA TYR A 131 -9.18 -29.19 -1.05
C TYR A 131 -10.15 -28.13 -0.49
N LEU A 132 -11.19 -27.79 -1.23
CA LEU A 132 -12.23 -26.87 -0.76
C LEU A 132 -12.92 -27.41 0.51
N GLU A 133 -13.26 -28.68 0.56
CA GLU A 133 -13.84 -29.33 1.74
C GLU A 133 -12.88 -29.30 2.95
N THR A 134 -11.58 -29.42 2.70
CA THR A 134 -10.56 -29.30 3.75
C THR A 134 -10.51 -27.88 4.31
N LEU A 135 -10.60 -26.86 3.46
CA LEU A 135 -10.66 -25.46 3.87
C LEU A 135 -11.92 -25.14 4.67
N LYS A 136 -13.09 -25.67 4.25
CA LYS A 136 -14.35 -25.49 4.99
C LYS A 136 -14.25 -26.07 6.39
N ARG A 137 -13.81 -27.33 6.53
CA ARG A 137 -13.59 -27.97 7.84
C ARG A 137 -12.56 -27.23 8.71
N HIS A 138 -11.53 -26.68 8.09
CA HIS A 138 -10.54 -25.89 8.81
C HIS A 138 -11.17 -24.59 9.35
N ARG A 139 -11.95 -23.88 8.52
CA ARG A 139 -12.68 -22.67 8.94
C ARG A 139 -13.60 -22.94 10.11
N GLU A 140 -14.50 -23.95 9.99
CA GLU A 140 -15.42 -24.34 11.05
C GLU A 140 -14.71 -24.64 12.38
N ARG A 141 -13.59 -25.37 12.30
CA ARG A 141 -12.78 -25.69 13.47
C ARG A 141 -12.18 -24.46 14.15
N GLN A 142 -11.73 -23.49 13.37
CA GLN A 142 -11.15 -22.26 13.90
C GLN A 142 -12.22 -21.32 14.47
N GLU A 143 -13.34 -21.20 13.79
CA GLU A 143 -14.51 -20.44 14.28
C GLU A 143 -15.03 -21.02 15.62
N GLY A 144 -15.12 -22.34 15.72
CA GLY A 144 -15.49 -23.01 16.98
C GLY A 144 -14.50 -22.80 18.14
N ARG A 145 -13.28 -22.35 17.85
CA ARG A 145 -12.25 -21.98 18.84
C ARG A 145 -12.17 -20.47 19.13
N GLY A 146 -13.04 -19.68 18.50
CA GLY A 146 -13.01 -18.22 18.59
C GLY A 146 -11.93 -17.54 17.75
N TYR A 147 -11.29 -18.26 16.81
CA TYR A 147 -10.30 -17.69 15.91
C TYR A 147 -10.92 -17.36 14.56
N GLY A 148 -10.70 -16.14 14.06
CA GLY A 148 -11.16 -15.69 12.74
C GLY A 148 -10.30 -16.16 11.58
N PHE A 149 -9.68 -17.34 11.64
CA PHE A 149 -8.86 -17.90 10.60
C PHE A 149 -9.68 -18.78 9.65
N GLY A 150 -9.42 -18.64 8.37
CA GLY A 150 -10.02 -19.47 7.35
C GLY A 150 -9.98 -18.78 5.99
N TYR A 151 -10.50 -19.46 4.96
CA TYR A 151 -10.72 -18.84 3.67
C TYR A 151 -11.95 -17.91 3.74
N ARG A 152 -11.95 -16.89 2.89
CA ARG A 152 -13.11 -16.01 2.68
C ARG A 152 -13.40 -15.96 1.17
N VAL A 153 -14.66 -16.12 0.82
CA VAL A 153 -15.13 -15.79 -0.53
C VAL A 153 -15.37 -14.29 -0.56
N VAL A 154 -14.59 -13.56 -1.35
CA VAL A 154 -14.61 -12.09 -1.35
C VAL A 154 -15.73 -11.51 -2.20
N ASN A 155 -16.28 -12.30 -3.12
CA ASN A 155 -17.40 -11.95 -4.01
C ASN A 155 -18.63 -12.84 -3.77
N GLU A 156 -18.86 -13.23 -2.52
CA GLU A 156 -20.05 -13.99 -2.13
C GLU A 156 -21.32 -13.17 -2.40
N GLU A 157 -22.41 -13.87 -2.69
CA GLU A 157 -23.71 -13.24 -2.97
C GLU A 157 -24.12 -12.31 -1.80
N GLY A 158 -24.56 -11.09 -2.13
CA GLY A 158 -24.93 -10.07 -1.15
C GLY A 158 -23.77 -9.14 -0.70
N ILE A 159 -22.54 -9.39 -1.12
CA ILE A 159 -21.43 -8.45 -0.88
C ILE A 159 -21.48 -7.35 -1.93
N ALA A 160 -21.79 -6.14 -1.51
CA ALA A 160 -21.72 -4.98 -2.38
C ALA A 160 -20.25 -4.57 -2.62
N SER A 161 -19.86 -4.38 -3.90
CA SER A 161 -18.52 -3.95 -4.30
C SER A 161 -17.40 -4.80 -3.70
N PRO A 162 -17.32 -6.10 -4.04
CA PRO A 162 -16.31 -7.01 -3.50
C PRO A 162 -14.90 -6.55 -3.85
N VAL A 163 -14.00 -6.67 -2.86
CA VAL A 163 -12.59 -6.25 -2.93
C VAL A 163 -11.70 -7.39 -2.49
N ALA A 164 -10.73 -7.77 -3.33
CA ALA A 164 -9.76 -8.78 -3.00
C ALA A 164 -8.82 -8.34 -1.87
N ASN A 165 -8.33 -9.29 -1.09
CA ASN A 165 -7.23 -9.03 -0.16
C ASN A 165 -5.89 -8.91 -0.90
N THR A 166 -4.88 -8.36 -0.22
CA THR A 166 -3.51 -8.38 -0.73
C THR A 166 -3.04 -9.82 -0.92
N LEU A 167 -2.60 -10.15 -2.14
CA LEU A 167 -1.96 -11.43 -2.41
C LEU A 167 -0.59 -11.48 -1.72
N LEU A 168 -0.33 -12.54 -1.00
CA LEU A 168 0.94 -12.77 -0.31
C LEU A 168 1.92 -13.50 -1.22
N ALA A 169 3.22 -13.32 -0.98
CA ALA A 169 4.28 -14.03 -1.74
C ALA A 169 4.21 -15.55 -1.59
N THR A 170 3.54 -16.04 -0.55
CA THR A 170 3.29 -17.48 -0.32
C THR A 170 2.08 -18.01 -1.10
N GLY A 171 1.44 -17.18 -1.91
CA GLY A 171 0.22 -17.46 -2.64
C GLY A 171 0.30 -18.65 -3.60
N GLY A 172 1.45 -19.00 -4.13
CA GLY A 172 1.63 -20.17 -4.99
C GLY A 172 1.71 -21.51 -4.25
N SER A 173 1.61 -21.55 -2.92
CA SER A 173 1.71 -22.78 -2.13
C SER A 173 0.36 -23.42 -1.78
N GLY A 174 -0.74 -22.96 -2.36
CA GLY A 174 -2.10 -23.40 -2.03
C GLY A 174 -2.55 -23.01 -0.60
N LYS A 175 -1.87 -22.02 -0.01
CA LYS A 175 -2.16 -21.50 1.32
C LYS A 175 -2.73 -20.07 1.27
N GLU A 176 -3.25 -19.67 0.13
CA GLU A 176 -3.97 -18.41 -0.01
C GLU A 176 -5.21 -18.42 0.89
N ARG A 177 -5.30 -17.41 1.71
CA ARG A 177 -6.36 -17.29 2.70
C ARG A 177 -7.13 -16.00 2.48
#